data_42fefa2abcdb7209497a28eff63087e1
#
_entry.id   42fefa2abcdb7209497a28eff63087e1
#
_cell.length_a   1.000
_cell.length_b   1.000
_cell.length_c   1.000
_cell.angle_alpha   90.00
_cell.angle_beta   90.00
_cell.angle_gamma   90.00
#
_symmetry.space_group_name_H-M   'P 1'
#
loop_
_entity.id
_entity.type
_entity.pdbx_description
1 polymer ?
#
loop_
_entity_poly.entity_id
_entity_poly.type
_entity_poly.pdbx_seq_one_letter_code
_entity_poly.pdbx_strand_id
1 'polypeptide(L)'
;SMAEQLRAIPGVGYVWGATGLTNTPASSPQKEVEHVVLGSYDDFMMEKSRDLVVAGRMADQAASSNEVMTIYNKNNPLKVGDTVYISGRDLTIVGAFSEGMFPDDVTVICPQALFDRLVGAQNYNMIGVLLNDSATEQTVMQIAHLATDEIIVSDVRERNSQEAATYLASRIVVYGFLAIIGLISLFNIVNSISMSVSARTKQYGVMRAIGMDGSQLTRMVAAEAFTYAVSGLIVGCIAGLLLSRMLYARLITRYFGMTWQMPWGCLAVIVVVVLA
;
A
#
# COMPACT_ATOMS: atom_id res chain seq x y z
N SER A 1 -13.47 -0.40 -34.17
CA SER A 1 -12.18 -0.40 -33.43
C SER A 1 -12.04 -1.67 -32.60
N MET A 2 -10.81 -2.04 -32.23
CA MET A 2 -10.57 -3.20 -31.34
C MET A 2 -11.36 -3.07 -30.02
N ALA A 3 -11.41 -1.89 -29.45
CA ALA A 3 -12.18 -1.64 -28.23
C ALA A 3 -13.68 -1.95 -28.39
N GLU A 4 -14.28 -1.72 -29.54
CA GLU A 4 -15.69 -2.07 -29.81
C GLU A 4 -15.87 -3.59 -29.91
N GLN A 5 -14.94 -4.30 -30.53
CA GLN A 5 -14.96 -5.76 -30.60
C GLN A 5 -14.85 -6.38 -29.21
N LEU A 6 -13.95 -5.85 -28.37
CA LEU A 6 -13.77 -6.29 -26.98
C LEU A 6 -15.05 -6.05 -26.14
N ARG A 7 -15.73 -4.91 -26.31
CA ARG A 7 -16.99 -4.61 -25.61
C ARG A 7 -18.13 -5.53 -25.98
N ALA A 8 -18.09 -6.14 -27.17
CA ALA A 8 -19.12 -7.06 -27.65
C ALA A 8 -18.97 -8.49 -27.09
N ILE A 9 -17.86 -8.82 -26.44
CA ILE A 9 -17.61 -10.15 -25.90
C ILE A 9 -18.40 -10.36 -24.60
N PRO A 10 -19.19 -11.43 -24.48
CA PRO A 10 -19.88 -11.78 -23.24
C PRO A 10 -18.91 -11.97 -22.08
N GLY A 11 -19.20 -11.37 -20.92
CA GLY A 11 -18.31 -11.42 -19.75
C GLY A 11 -17.33 -10.25 -19.66
N VAL A 12 -17.22 -9.40 -20.67
CA VAL A 12 -16.50 -8.13 -20.56
C VAL A 12 -17.39 -7.09 -19.87
N GLY A 13 -16.88 -6.54 -18.77
CA GLY A 13 -17.58 -5.51 -17.99
C GLY A 13 -17.26 -4.11 -18.44
N TYR A 14 -15.99 -3.81 -18.66
CA TYR A 14 -15.53 -2.51 -19.14
C TYR A 14 -14.25 -2.61 -19.95
N VAL A 15 -14.09 -1.72 -20.94
CA VAL A 15 -12.89 -1.59 -21.74
C VAL A 15 -12.41 -0.15 -21.64
N TRP A 16 -11.22 0.04 -21.12
CA TRP A 16 -10.57 1.34 -21.02
C TRP A 16 -9.34 1.42 -21.94
N GLY A 17 -8.96 2.63 -22.29
CA GLY A 17 -7.80 2.88 -23.11
C GLY A 17 -6.83 3.85 -22.47
N ALA A 18 -5.56 3.63 -22.72
CA ALA A 18 -4.50 4.55 -22.35
C ALA A 18 -3.47 4.66 -23.48
N THR A 19 -2.79 5.79 -23.53
CA THR A 19 -1.67 6.01 -24.42
C THR A 19 -0.50 6.50 -23.62
N GLY A 20 0.66 5.86 -23.76
CA GLY A 20 1.92 6.32 -23.18
C GLY A 20 2.91 6.63 -24.30
N LEU A 21 3.41 7.86 -24.33
CA LEU A 21 4.47 8.29 -25.22
C LEU A 21 5.75 8.44 -24.41
N THR A 22 6.70 7.55 -24.64
CA THR A 22 8.02 7.59 -24.04
C THR A 22 8.87 8.68 -24.71
N ASN A 23 9.87 9.19 -23.99
CA ASN A 23 10.79 10.19 -24.52
C ASN A 23 10.14 11.48 -25.05
N THR A 24 8.99 11.87 -24.50
CA THR A 24 8.37 13.14 -24.86
C THR A 24 9.23 14.30 -24.35
N PRO A 25 9.68 15.22 -25.23
CA PRO A 25 10.46 16.36 -24.82
C PRO A 25 9.67 17.23 -23.83
N ALA A 26 10.30 17.54 -22.71
CA ALA A 26 9.70 18.37 -21.67
C ALA A 26 10.75 19.22 -20.99
N SER A 27 10.33 20.34 -20.42
CA SER A 27 11.18 21.16 -19.57
C SER A 27 10.41 21.69 -18.38
N SER A 28 11.09 22.00 -17.30
CA SER A 28 10.48 22.59 -16.12
C SER A 28 11.36 23.73 -15.58
N PRO A 29 10.77 24.88 -15.25
CA PRO A 29 11.52 25.98 -14.63
C PRO A 29 12.08 25.63 -13.24
N GLN A 30 11.42 24.68 -12.55
CA GLN A 30 11.75 24.31 -11.18
C GLN A 30 12.66 23.09 -11.08
N LYS A 31 12.73 22.25 -12.13
CA LYS A 31 13.38 20.94 -12.11
C LYS A 31 14.16 20.67 -13.38
N GLU A 32 15.24 19.93 -13.26
CA GLU A 32 16.01 19.45 -14.40
C GLU A 32 15.28 18.23 -15.00
N VAL A 33 14.55 18.45 -16.08
CA VAL A 33 13.77 17.47 -16.83
C VAL A 33 13.92 17.76 -18.30
N GLU A 34 14.38 16.79 -19.07
CA GLU A 34 14.53 16.89 -20.53
C GLU A 34 13.47 16.08 -21.27
N HIS A 35 13.08 14.95 -20.68
CA HIS A 35 12.09 14.05 -21.25
C HIS A 35 11.18 13.49 -20.15
N VAL A 36 9.94 13.18 -20.54
CA VAL A 36 8.95 12.55 -19.68
C VAL A 36 8.26 11.40 -20.43
N VAL A 37 7.67 10.50 -19.71
CA VAL A 37 6.60 9.64 -20.23
C VAL A 37 5.30 10.43 -20.12
N LEU A 38 4.74 10.82 -21.28
CA LEU A 38 3.43 11.47 -21.33
C LEU A 38 2.35 10.42 -21.47
N GLY A 39 1.59 10.22 -20.41
CA GLY A 39 0.48 9.27 -20.37
C GLY A 39 -0.89 9.93 -20.47
N SER A 40 -1.84 9.28 -21.13
CA SER A 40 -3.24 9.64 -21.03
C SER A 40 -4.02 8.59 -20.27
N TYR A 41 -4.97 9.03 -19.46
CA TYR A 41 -6.01 8.18 -18.86
C TYR A 41 -7.37 8.64 -19.37
N ASP A 42 -8.22 7.67 -19.75
CA ASP A 42 -9.60 7.95 -20.00
C ASP A 42 -10.36 8.29 -18.69
N ASP A 43 -11.62 8.74 -18.82
CA ASP A 43 -12.43 9.16 -17.67
C ASP A 43 -12.58 8.03 -16.62
N PHE A 44 -12.67 6.79 -17.09
CA PHE A 44 -12.77 5.64 -16.20
C PHE A 44 -11.48 5.42 -15.37
N MET A 45 -10.33 5.46 -16.03
CA MET A 45 -9.04 5.30 -15.34
C MET A 45 -8.77 6.46 -14.40
N MET A 46 -9.11 7.70 -14.80
CA MET A 46 -9.00 8.86 -13.92
C MET A 46 -9.85 8.69 -12.66
N GLU A 47 -11.09 8.25 -12.80
CA GLU A 47 -11.97 8.02 -11.64
C GLU A 47 -11.49 6.89 -10.74
N LYS A 48 -11.05 5.76 -11.32
CA LYS A 48 -10.49 4.62 -10.57
C LYS A 48 -9.18 4.95 -9.86
N SER A 49 -8.40 5.87 -10.40
CA SER A 49 -7.14 6.30 -9.79
C SER A 49 -7.32 7.32 -8.66
N ARG A 50 -8.54 7.74 -8.35
CA ARG A 50 -8.84 8.74 -7.31
C ARG A 50 -8.29 8.31 -5.94
N ASP A 51 -8.45 7.05 -5.57
CA ASP A 51 -7.99 6.51 -4.29
C ASP A 51 -6.46 6.35 -4.22
N LEU A 52 -5.77 6.47 -5.35
CA LEU A 52 -4.32 6.42 -5.45
C LEU A 52 -3.65 7.78 -5.26
N VAL A 53 -4.41 8.86 -5.10
CA VAL A 53 -3.85 10.21 -4.89
C VAL A 53 -3.23 10.30 -3.50
N VAL A 54 -1.93 10.51 -3.45
CA VAL A 54 -1.15 10.63 -2.20
C VAL A 54 -0.68 12.06 -1.92
N ALA A 55 -0.74 12.94 -2.91
CA ALA A 55 -0.42 14.37 -2.76
C ALA A 55 -1.27 15.21 -3.71
N GLY A 56 -1.67 16.40 -3.27
CA GLY A 56 -2.47 17.32 -4.07
C GLY A 56 -3.92 16.88 -4.26
N ARG A 57 -4.44 17.04 -5.46
CA ARG A 57 -5.81 16.70 -5.85
C ARG A 57 -5.86 16.10 -7.26
N MET A 58 -7.01 15.58 -7.65
CA MET A 58 -7.24 15.15 -9.04
C MET A 58 -7.16 16.34 -10.00
N ALA A 59 -6.62 16.09 -11.20
CA ALA A 59 -6.63 17.03 -12.29
C ALA A 59 -8.06 17.26 -12.80
N ASP A 60 -8.35 18.49 -13.19
CA ASP A 60 -9.61 18.82 -13.86
C ASP A 60 -9.63 18.20 -15.25
N GLN A 61 -10.69 17.43 -15.53
CA GLN A 61 -10.88 16.73 -16.81
C GLN A 61 -11.46 17.62 -17.90
N ALA A 62 -11.76 18.88 -17.60
CA ALA A 62 -12.26 19.82 -18.60
C ALA A 62 -11.27 19.97 -19.76
N ALA A 63 -11.78 19.98 -20.98
CA ALA A 63 -10.96 20.09 -22.19
C ALA A 63 -10.11 21.38 -22.23
N SER A 64 -10.47 22.43 -21.51
CA SER A 64 -9.71 23.69 -21.41
C SER A 64 -8.65 23.68 -20.33
N SER A 65 -8.64 22.70 -19.44
CA SER A 65 -7.71 22.58 -18.33
C SER A 65 -6.28 22.26 -18.82
N ASN A 66 -5.28 22.78 -18.13
CA ASN A 66 -3.86 22.44 -18.30
C ASN A 66 -3.34 21.72 -17.05
N GLU A 67 -4.21 21.10 -16.29
CA GLU A 67 -3.85 20.37 -15.09
C GLU A 67 -3.47 18.94 -15.41
N VAL A 68 -2.39 18.48 -14.78
CA VAL A 68 -1.85 17.14 -14.97
C VAL A 68 -1.51 16.50 -13.63
N MET A 69 -1.39 15.18 -13.65
CA MET A 69 -0.94 14.38 -12.53
C MET A 69 0.48 13.89 -12.77
N THR A 70 1.16 13.50 -11.71
CA THR A 70 2.43 12.77 -11.80
C THR A 70 2.36 11.50 -10.96
N ILE A 71 3.42 10.68 -10.97
CA ILE A 71 3.55 9.53 -10.09
C ILE A 71 4.51 9.88 -8.96
N TYR A 72 4.10 9.61 -7.73
CA TYR A 72 4.96 9.79 -6.57
C TYR A 72 6.04 8.71 -6.57
N ASN A 73 7.27 9.14 -6.85
CA ASN A 73 8.43 8.27 -6.82
C ASN A 73 9.62 9.08 -6.28
N LYS A 74 10.52 8.42 -5.55
CA LYS A 74 11.72 9.09 -5.02
C LYS A 74 12.64 9.65 -6.11
N ASN A 75 12.64 9.00 -7.28
CA ASN A 75 13.47 9.37 -8.43
C ASN A 75 12.79 10.39 -9.35
N ASN A 76 11.48 10.59 -9.21
CA ASN A 76 10.76 11.58 -9.99
C ASN A 76 10.99 12.97 -9.37
N PRO A 77 11.68 13.88 -10.09
CA PRO A 77 11.93 15.23 -9.60
C PRO A 77 10.67 16.09 -9.53
N LEU A 78 9.66 15.77 -10.34
CA LEU A 78 8.42 16.54 -10.46
C LEU A 78 7.54 16.36 -9.20
N LYS A 79 7.03 17.48 -8.70
CA LYS A 79 6.17 17.52 -7.51
C LYS A 79 4.90 18.32 -7.77
N VAL A 80 3.93 18.18 -6.89
CA VAL A 80 2.71 19.00 -6.92
C VAL A 80 3.05 20.46 -6.79
N GLY A 81 2.53 21.28 -7.69
CA GLY A 81 2.83 22.72 -7.83
C GLY A 81 3.88 23.07 -8.87
N ASP A 82 4.65 22.09 -9.36
CA ASP A 82 5.61 22.33 -10.43
C ASP A 82 4.90 22.54 -11.78
N THR A 83 5.54 23.33 -12.65
CA THR A 83 5.10 23.54 -14.03
C THR A 83 5.98 22.72 -14.97
N VAL A 84 5.37 22.06 -15.93
CA VAL A 84 6.05 21.32 -16.99
C VAL A 84 5.62 21.87 -18.34
N TYR A 85 6.57 22.21 -19.18
CA TYR A 85 6.35 22.66 -20.54
C TYR A 85 6.43 21.49 -21.51
N ILE A 86 5.33 21.18 -22.19
CA ILE A 86 5.19 20.08 -23.15
C ILE A 86 4.42 20.58 -24.37
N SER A 87 4.92 20.28 -25.57
CA SER A 87 4.25 20.62 -26.84
C SER A 87 3.78 22.09 -26.94
N GLY A 88 4.60 23.03 -26.45
CA GLY A 88 4.27 24.45 -26.53
C GLY A 88 3.28 24.96 -25.47
N ARG A 89 3.02 24.19 -24.42
CA ARG A 89 2.07 24.54 -23.34
C ARG A 89 2.67 24.34 -21.96
N ASP A 90 2.32 25.26 -21.08
CA ASP A 90 2.59 25.13 -19.65
C ASP A 90 1.49 24.27 -19.00
N LEU A 91 1.89 23.18 -18.37
CA LEU A 91 1.03 22.25 -17.64
C LEU A 91 1.37 22.32 -16.16
N THR A 92 0.36 22.37 -15.30
CA THR A 92 0.54 22.43 -13.86
C THR A 92 0.28 21.06 -13.23
N ILE A 93 1.25 20.55 -12.47
CA ILE A 93 1.08 19.32 -11.70
C ILE A 93 0.25 19.62 -10.45
N VAL A 94 -0.99 19.11 -10.42
CA VAL A 94 -1.92 19.39 -9.32
C VAL A 94 -2.04 18.23 -8.34
N GLY A 95 -1.55 17.05 -8.70
CA GLY A 95 -1.58 15.89 -7.83
C GLY A 95 -0.58 14.81 -8.24
N ALA A 96 -0.40 13.86 -7.33
CA ALA A 96 0.47 12.71 -7.56
C ALA A 96 -0.23 11.41 -7.11
N PHE A 97 -0.15 10.39 -7.96
CA PHE A 97 -0.59 9.04 -7.65
C PHE A 97 0.52 8.25 -6.94
N SER A 98 0.16 7.32 -6.06
CA SER A 98 1.10 6.40 -5.41
C SER A 98 1.73 5.40 -6.37
N GLU A 99 1.01 5.06 -7.42
CA GLU A 99 1.40 4.10 -8.45
C GLU A 99 0.78 4.46 -9.80
N GLY A 100 1.31 3.92 -10.86
CA GLY A 100 0.82 4.13 -12.22
C GLY A 100 1.48 3.16 -13.20
N MET A 101 1.15 3.29 -14.49
CA MET A 101 1.64 2.39 -15.53
C MET A 101 3.16 2.45 -15.73
N PHE A 102 3.80 3.57 -15.41
CA PHE A 102 5.24 3.81 -15.62
C PHE A 102 5.87 4.34 -14.33
N PRO A 103 5.94 3.52 -13.26
CA PRO A 103 6.33 4.01 -11.92
C PRO A 103 7.80 4.40 -11.79
N ASP A 104 8.67 3.88 -12.66
CA ASP A 104 10.11 4.10 -12.60
C ASP A 104 10.58 5.31 -13.41
N ASP A 105 9.74 5.86 -14.29
CA ASP A 105 10.05 6.97 -15.17
C ASP A 105 9.47 8.29 -14.64
N VAL A 106 10.01 9.41 -15.14
CA VAL A 106 9.43 10.74 -14.93
C VAL A 106 8.14 10.83 -15.74
N THR A 107 7.01 10.64 -15.11
CA THR A 107 5.72 10.49 -15.78
C THR A 107 4.83 11.71 -15.54
N VAL A 108 4.20 12.16 -16.61
CA VAL A 108 3.11 13.15 -16.59
C VAL A 108 1.87 12.48 -17.14
N ILE A 109 0.81 12.44 -16.35
CA ILE A 109 -0.47 11.81 -16.71
C ILE A 109 -1.49 12.92 -16.89
N CYS A 110 -2.13 12.95 -18.04
CA CYS A 110 -3.16 13.92 -18.36
C CYS A 110 -4.50 13.25 -18.70
N PRO A 111 -5.62 13.93 -18.49
CA PRO A 111 -6.89 13.54 -19.05
C PRO A 111 -6.80 13.40 -20.58
N GLN A 112 -7.56 12.44 -21.15
CA GLN A 112 -7.54 12.17 -22.60
C GLN A 112 -7.77 13.42 -23.45
N ALA A 113 -8.70 14.29 -23.05
CA ALA A 113 -8.98 15.52 -23.78
C ALA A 113 -7.80 16.50 -23.84
N LEU A 114 -6.98 16.56 -22.79
CA LEU A 114 -5.76 17.35 -22.78
C LEU A 114 -4.67 16.69 -23.62
N PHE A 115 -4.53 15.36 -23.52
CA PHE A 115 -3.55 14.60 -24.29
C PHE A 115 -3.77 14.82 -25.81
N ASP A 116 -5.01 14.71 -26.29
CA ASP A 116 -5.38 14.91 -27.70
C ASP A 116 -5.04 16.34 -28.18
N ARG A 117 -5.11 17.32 -27.30
CA ARG A 117 -4.70 18.71 -27.62
C ARG A 117 -3.18 18.90 -27.69
N LEU A 118 -2.41 18.09 -26.92
CA LEU A 118 -0.94 18.20 -26.87
C LEU A 118 -0.27 17.52 -28.06
N VAL A 119 -0.76 16.35 -28.43
CA VAL A 119 -0.08 15.47 -29.42
C VAL A 119 -0.97 15.02 -30.58
N GLY A 120 -2.23 15.50 -30.62
CA GLY A 120 -3.24 15.04 -31.56
C GLY A 120 -3.88 13.71 -31.12
N ALA A 121 -5.03 13.41 -31.74
CA ALA A 121 -5.71 12.14 -31.46
C ALA A 121 -4.81 10.96 -31.86
N GLN A 122 -4.53 10.11 -30.87
CA GLN A 122 -3.72 8.91 -31.04
C GLN A 122 -4.58 7.66 -30.82
N ASN A 123 -4.21 6.55 -31.46
CA ASN A 123 -4.75 5.27 -31.06
C ASN A 123 -4.19 4.86 -29.70
N TYR A 124 -4.99 4.20 -28.89
CA TYR A 124 -4.54 3.62 -27.65
C TYR A 124 -3.42 2.61 -27.94
N ASN A 125 -2.31 2.73 -27.25
CA ASN A 125 -1.24 1.73 -27.28
C ASN A 125 -1.36 0.72 -26.12
N MET A 126 -2.32 0.96 -25.21
CA MET A 126 -2.68 0.05 -24.14
C MET A 126 -4.21 0.01 -24.02
N ILE A 127 -4.75 -1.19 -24.02
CA ILE A 127 -6.19 -1.43 -23.81
C ILE A 127 -6.33 -2.38 -22.62
N GLY A 128 -7.06 -1.94 -21.61
CA GLY A 128 -7.40 -2.79 -20.49
C GLY A 128 -8.83 -3.28 -20.58
N VAL A 129 -9.03 -4.53 -20.21
CA VAL A 129 -10.34 -5.18 -20.18
C VAL A 129 -10.65 -5.60 -18.75
N LEU A 130 -11.71 -5.06 -18.20
CA LEU A 130 -12.24 -5.48 -16.91
C LEU A 130 -13.32 -6.53 -17.15
N LEU A 131 -13.15 -7.70 -16.58
CA LEU A 131 -14.12 -8.79 -16.66
C LEU A 131 -15.17 -8.63 -15.55
N ASN A 132 -16.39 -9.04 -15.83
CA ASN A 132 -17.47 -9.13 -14.84
C ASN A 132 -17.61 -10.57 -14.29
N ASP A 133 -18.52 -10.78 -13.35
CA ASP A 133 -18.73 -12.07 -12.69
C ASP A 133 -19.22 -13.19 -13.62
N SER A 134 -19.70 -12.86 -14.82
CA SER A 134 -20.14 -13.84 -15.82
C SER A 134 -19.01 -14.28 -16.76
N ALA A 135 -17.80 -13.74 -16.60
CA ALA A 135 -16.66 -14.08 -17.45
C ALA A 135 -16.22 -15.53 -17.23
N THR A 136 -15.94 -16.22 -18.32
CA THR A 136 -15.46 -17.59 -18.35
C THR A 136 -14.09 -17.68 -19.00
N GLU A 137 -13.44 -18.86 -18.96
CA GLU A 137 -12.21 -19.11 -19.71
C GLU A 137 -12.39 -18.87 -21.21
N GLN A 138 -13.59 -19.11 -21.74
CA GLN A 138 -13.92 -18.82 -23.14
C GLN A 138 -13.87 -17.32 -23.44
N THR A 139 -14.32 -16.47 -22.49
CA THR A 139 -14.21 -15.00 -22.59
C THR A 139 -12.74 -14.60 -22.77
N VAL A 140 -11.86 -15.16 -21.95
CA VAL A 140 -10.41 -14.87 -22.02
C VAL A 140 -9.79 -15.33 -23.32
N MET A 141 -10.15 -16.54 -23.78
CA MET A 141 -9.68 -17.04 -25.08
C MET A 141 -10.16 -16.16 -26.24
N GLN A 142 -11.40 -15.68 -26.21
CA GLN A 142 -11.92 -14.78 -27.24
C GLN A 142 -11.17 -13.45 -27.26
N ILE A 143 -10.85 -12.89 -26.08
CA ILE A 143 -10.02 -11.69 -25.95
C ILE A 143 -8.62 -11.94 -26.53
N ALA A 144 -8.00 -13.07 -26.17
CA ALA A 144 -6.67 -13.43 -26.66
C ALA A 144 -6.65 -13.64 -28.17
N HIS A 145 -7.71 -14.19 -28.76
CA HIS A 145 -7.82 -14.36 -30.21
C HIS A 145 -7.96 -13.07 -31.01
N LEU A 146 -8.37 -11.97 -30.37
CA LEU A 146 -8.39 -10.65 -31.03
C LEU A 146 -7.00 -10.01 -31.08
N ALA A 147 -6.06 -10.51 -30.28
CA ALA A 147 -4.68 -10.06 -30.33
C ALA A 147 -3.99 -10.59 -31.59
N THR A 148 -3.35 -9.70 -32.31
CA THR A 148 -2.45 -10.04 -33.43
C THR A 148 -1.03 -10.27 -32.89
N ASP A 149 -0.12 -10.76 -33.71
CA ASP A 149 1.30 -11.03 -33.34
C ASP A 149 2.04 -9.80 -32.80
N GLU A 150 1.52 -8.59 -33.03
CA GLU A 150 2.08 -7.32 -32.53
C GLU A 150 1.53 -6.90 -31.17
N ILE A 151 0.52 -7.62 -30.63
CA ILE A 151 -0.17 -7.25 -29.39
C ILE A 151 0.21 -8.22 -28.29
N ILE A 152 0.81 -7.70 -27.22
CA ILE A 152 1.10 -8.47 -26.02
C ILE A 152 -0.16 -8.50 -25.14
N VAL A 153 -0.70 -9.70 -24.92
CA VAL A 153 -1.80 -9.93 -23.98
C VAL A 153 -1.22 -10.36 -22.64
N SER A 154 -1.59 -9.66 -21.59
CA SER A 154 -1.21 -9.99 -20.21
C SER A 154 -2.47 -10.22 -19.37
N ASP A 155 -2.65 -11.43 -18.85
CA ASP A 155 -3.69 -11.73 -17.88
C ASP A 155 -3.20 -11.40 -16.46
N VAL A 156 -3.73 -10.30 -15.92
CA VAL A 156 -3.35 -9.80 -14.59
C VAL A 156 -3.93 -10.65 -13.45
N ARG A 157 -4.96 -11.46 -13.72
CA ARG A 157 -5.63 -12.29 -12.69
C ARG A 157 -4.71 -13.36 -12.12
N GLU A 158 -3.95 -14.03 -12.99
CA GLU A 158 -2.98 -15.05 -12.57
C GLU A 158 -1.87 -14.42 -11.72
N ARG A 159 -1.33 -13.29 -12.16
CA ARG A 159 -0.34 -12.52 -11.40
C ARG A 159 -0.90 -12.06 -10.05
N ASN A 160 -2.11 -11.52 -10.00
CA ASN A 160 -2.75 -11.10 -8.76
C ASN A 160 -2.99 -12.28 -7.80
N SER A 161 -3.33 -13.47 -8.33
CA SER A 161 -3.49 -14.67 -7.50
C SER A 161 -2.15 -15.15 -6.90
N GLN A 162 -1.07 -15.08 -7.65
CA GLN A 162 0.28 -15.40 -7.17
C GLN A 162 0.78 -14.38 -6.14
N GLU A 163 0.53 -13.10 -6.38
CA GLU A 163 0.84 -12.04 -5.41
C GLU A 163 0.05 -12.22 -4.12
N ALA A 164 -1.25 -12.52 -4.21
CA ALA A 164 -2.09 -12.82 -3.05
C ALA A 164 -1.61 -14.06 -2.27
N ALA A 165 -1.21 -15.12 -2.98
CA ALA A 165 -0.65 -16.33 -2.36
C ALA A 165 0.69 -16.03 -1.67
N THR A 166 1.57 -15.25 -2.29
CA THR A 166 2.86 -14.83 -1.73
C THR A 166 2.65 -13.95 -0.49
N TYR A 167 1.67 -13.04 -0.55
CA TYR A 167 1.30 -12.20 0.59
C TYR A 167 0.76 -13.04 1.76
N LEU A 168 -0.11 -14.01 1.48
CA LEU A 168 -0.63 -14.94 2.48
C LEU A 168 0.49 -15.77 3.11
N ALA A 169 1.37 -16.35 2.29
CA ALA A 169 2.53 -17.10 2.77
C ALA A 169 3.43 -16.25 3.67
N SER A 170 3.74 -15.03 3.26
CA SER A 170 4.54 -14.07 4.05
C SER A 170 3.86 -13.76 5.39
N ARG A 171 2.54 -13.56 5.40
CA ARG A 171 1.78 -13.35 6.63
C ARG A 171 1.87 -14.55 7.57
N ILE A 172 1.70 -15.77 7.06
CA ILE A 172 1.78 -17.00 7.86
C ILE A 172 3.18 -17.12 8.51
N VAL A 173 4.24 -16.87 7.76
CA VAL A 173 5.63 -16.91 8.29
C VAL A 173 5.82 -15.87 9.38
N VAL A 174 5.42 -14.61 9.15
CA VAL A 174 5.58 -13.53 10.13
C VAL A 174 4.77 -13.81 11.40
N TYR A 175 3.49 -14.18 11.28
CA TYR A 175 2.66 -14.48 12.45
C TYR A 175 3.11 -15.76 13.17
N GLY A 176 3.58 -16.77 12.43
CA GLY A 176 4.17 -17.98 13.02
C GLY A 176 5.40 -17.64 13.86
N PHE A 177 6.28 -16.80 13.32
CA PHE A 177 7.47 -16.32 14.06
C PHE A 177 7.10 -15.52 15.32
N LEU A 178 6.11 -14.62 15.20
CA LEU A 178 5.59 -13.86 16.34
C LEU A 178 4.98 -14.77 17.42
N ALA A 179 4.26 -15.81 17.01
CA ALA A 179 3.71 -16.80 17.94
C ALA A 179 4.82 -17.55 18.71
N ILE A 180 5.90 -17.95 18.02
CA ILE A 180 7.05 -18.59 18.67
C ILE A 180 7.72 -17.65 19.66
N ILE A 181 7.96 -16.39 19.29
CA ILE A 181 8.51 -15.38 20.20
C ILE A 181 7.59 -15.20 21.42
N GLY A 182 6.28 -15.14 21.21
CA GLY A 182 5.28 -15.04 22.27
C GLY A 182 5.36 -16.23 23.24
N LEU A 183 5.47 -17.46 22.72
CA LEU A 183 5.64 -18.67 23.54
C LEU A 183 6.94 -18.64 24.35
N ILE A 184 8.06 -18.29 23.73
CA ILE A 184 9.36 -18.15 24.42
C ILE A 184 9.25 -17.11 25.54
N SER A 185 8.62 -15.98 25.28
CA SER A 185 8.40 -14.92 26.27
C SER A 185 7.53 -15.41 27.44
N LEU A 186 6.45 -16.15 27.14
CA LEU A 186 5.58 -16.76 28.15
C LEU A 186 6.38 -17.71 29.06
N PHE A 187 7.15 -18.63 28.48
CA PHE A 187 7.98 -19.55 29.27
C PHE A 187 9.02 -18.82 30.11
N ASN A 188 9.61 -17.74 29.58
CA ASN A 188 10.54 -16.91 30.33
C ASN A 188 9.88 -16.24 31.54
N ILE A 189 8.66 -15.71 31.39
CA ILE A 189 7.89 -15.11 32.47
C ILE A 189 7.57 -16.15 33.54
N VAL A 190 7.02 -17.32 33.14
CA VAL A 190 6.71 -18.44 34.05
C VAL A 190 7.93 -18.88 34.83
N ASN A 191 9.06 -19.05 34.16
CA ASN A 191 10.31 -19.43 34.80
C ASN A 191 10.82 -18.36 35.81
N SER A 192 10.73 -17.11 35.41
CA SER A 192 11.17 -15.97 36.27
C SER A 192 10.30 -15.85 37.53
N ILE A 193 8.96 -16.00 37.38
CA ILE A 193 8.04 -15.98 38.54
C ILE A 193 8.30 -17.19 39.44
N SER A 194 8.50 -18.39 38.88
CA SER A 194 8.80 -19.60 39.63
C SER A 194 10.08 -19.48 40.45
N MET A 195 11.12 -18.90 39.87
CA MET A 195 12.38 -18.62 40.59
C MET A 195 12.16 -17.57 41.69
N SER A 196 11.45 -16.49 41.43
CA SER A 196 11.16 -15.46 42.44
C SER A 196 10.38 -16.02 43.62
N VAL A 197 9.32 -16.81 43.36
CA VAL A 197 8.54 -17.47 44.40
C VAL A 197 9.40 -18.46 45.20
N SER A 198 10.21 -19.30 44.55
CA SER A 198 11.11 -20.25 45.21
C SER A 198 12.13 -19.56 46.11
N ALA A 199 12.75 -18.50 45.65
CA ALA A 199 13.72 -17.71 46.43
C ALA A 199 13.13 -17.09 47.69
N ARG A 200 11.81 -16.74 47.65
CA ARG A 200 11.12 -16.09 48.77
C ARG A 200 10.27 -17.05 49.61
N THR A 201 10.39 -18.34 49.42
CA THR A 201 9.58 -19.37 50.13
C THR A 201 9.62 -19.22 51.65
N LYS A 202 10.78 -18.91 52.24
CA LYS A 202 10.92 -18.65 53.68
C LYS A 202 10.12 -17.39 54.14
N GLN A 203 10.16 -16.33 53.35
CA GLN A 203 9.42 -15.10 53.66
C GLN A 203 7.92 -15.36 53.60
N TYR A 204 7.43 -16.10 52.63
CA TYR A 204 6.02 -16.50 52.52
C TYR A 204 5.60 -17.43 53.65
N GLY A 205 6.48 -18.34 54.12
CA GLY A 205 6.24 -19.16 55.31
C GLY A 205 6.05 -18.35 56.58
N VAL A 206 6.88 -17.33 56.77
CA VAL A 206 6.77 -16.41 57.94
C VAL A 206 5.45 -15.61 57.86
N MET A 207 5.08 -15.08 56.68
CA MET A 207 3.84 -14.36 56.48
C MET A 207 2.59 -15.22 56.77
N ARG A 208 2.62 -16.48 56.38
CA ARG A 208 1.54 -17.42 56.71
C ARG A 208 1.48 -17.76 58.19
N ALA A 209 2.64 -17.85 58.86
CA ALA A 209 2.69 -18.09 60.31
C ALA A 209 2.11 -16.95 61.16
N ILE A 210 2.11 -15.71 60.66
CA ILE A 210 1.49 -14.53 61.28
C ILE A 210 0.01 -14.34 60.82
N GLY A 211 -0.57 -15.28 60.04
CA GLY A 211 -1.99 -15.28 59.72
C GLY A 211 -2.36 -14.84 58.29
N MET A 212 -1.37 -14.74 57.37
CA MET A 212 -1.66 -14.44 55.97
C MET A 212 -2.34 -15.64 55.29
N ASP A 213 -3.50 -15.39 54.67
CA ASP A 213 -4.23 -16.42 53.89
C ASP A 213 -3.58 -16.69 52.55
N GLY A 214 -3.76 -17.92 52.01
CA GLY A 214 -3.21 -18.32 50.71
C GLY A 214 -3.71 -17.48 49.54
N SER A 215 -4.94 -16.96 49.63
CA SER A 215 -5.51 -16.04 48.59
C SER A 215 -4.81 -14.68 48.58
N GLN A 216 -4.39 -14.18 49.71
CA GLN A 216 -3.63 -12.92 49.84
C GLN A 216 -2.22 -13.07 49.21
N LEU A 217 -1.57 -14.23 49.42
CA LEU A 217 -0.30 -14.53 48.82
C LEU A 217 -0.40 -14.61 47.28
N THR A 218 -1.41 -15.28 46.77
CA THR A 218 -1.64 -15.37 45.31
C THR A 218 -1.88 -13.99 44.69
N ARG A 219 -2.67 -13.15 45.33
CA ARG A 219 -2.92 -11.76 44.87
C ARG A 219 -1.65 -10.90 44.88
N MET A 220 -0.77 -11.10 45.86
CA MET A 220 0.51 -10.38 45.92
C MET A 220 1.41 -10.79 44.75
N VAL A 221 1.55 -12.10 44.47
CA VAL A 221 2.37 -12.59 43.33
C VAL A 221 1.74 -12.15 41.99
N ALA A 222 0.42 -12.20 41.88
CA ALA A 222 -0.28 -11.70 40.67
C ALA A 222 -0.08 -10.20 40.46
N ALA A 223 -0.09 -9.39 41.52
CA ALA A 223 0.17 -7.94 41.41
C ALA A 223 1.61 -7.66 40.97
N GLU A 224 2.58 -8.47 41.43
CA GLU A 224 3.98 -8.37 40.97
C GLU A 224 4.07 -8.70 39.47
N ALA A 225 3.46 -9.79 39.01
CA ALA A 225 3.40 -10.17 37.62
C ALA A 225 2.72 -9.10 36.74
N PHE A 226 1.61 -8.55 37.23
CA PHE A 226 0.88 -7.47 36.52
C PHE A 226 1.75 -6.21 36.37
N THR A 227 2.54 -5.86 37.39
CA THR A 227 3.45 -4.71 37.33
C THR A 227 4.52 -4.91 36.23
N TYR A 228 5.09 -6.11 36.11
CA TYR A 228 6.03 -6.44 35.04
C TYR A 228 5.35 -6.42 33.67
N ALA A 229 4.13 -6.94 33.55
CA ALA A 229 3.38 -6.94 32.31
C ALA A 229 3.08 -5.50 31.83
N VAL A 230 2.61 -4.64 32.71
CA VAL A 230 2.31 -3.24 32.39
C VAL A 230 3.58 -2.47 32.01
N SER A 231 4.67 -2.63 32.77
CA SER A 231 5.93 -1.95 32.45
C SER A 231 6.50 -2.41 31.10
N GLY A 232 6.49 -3.70 30.83
CA GLY A 232 6.89 -4.27 29.55
C GLY A 232 6.02 -3.81 28.39
N LEU A 233 4.70 -3.74 28.60
CA LEU A 233 3.74 -3.22 27.62
C LEU A 233 4.02 -1.75 27.24
N ILE A 234 4.26 -0.89 28.23
CA ILE A 234 4.56 0.52 27.98
C ILE A 234 5.84 0.67 27.16
N VAL A 235 6.93 0.03 27.61
CA VAL A 235 8.23 0.10 26.90
C VAL A 235 8.12 -0.51 25.50
N GLY A 236 7.48 -1.67 25.39
CA GLY A 236 7.30 -2.39 24.12
C GLY A 236 6.44 -1.58 23.12
N CYS A 237 5.35 -0.97 23.58
CA CYS A 237 4.51 -0.13 22.71
C CYS A 237 5.26 1.12 22.23
N ILE A 238 5.99 1.81 23.11
CA ILE A 238 6.75 3.01 22.73
C ILE A 238 7.82 2.62 21.68
N ALA A 239 8.65 1.62 21.97
CA ALA A 239 9.71 1.16 21.07
C ALA A 239 9.13 0.64 19.74
N GLY A 240 8.07 -0.15 19.79
CA GLY A 240 7.39 -0.71 18.62
C GLY A 240 6.80 0.37 17.71
N LEU A 241 6.13 1.38 18.27
CA LEU A 241 5.57 2.49 17.51
C LEU A 241 6.65 3.36 16.85
N LEU A 242 7.73 3.66 17.57
CA LEU A 242 8.86 4.42 17.01
C LEU A 242 9.50 3.66 15.85
N LEU A 243 9.75 2.37 16.02
CA LEU A 243 10.33 1.52 14.97
C LEU A 243 9.38 1.39 13.77
N SER A 244 8.08 1.14 14.01
CA SER A 244 7.06 1.07 12.96
C SER A 244 7.01 2.37 12.14
N ARG A 245 6.98 3.53 12.80
CA ARG A 245 6.99 4.82 12.11
C ARG A 245 8.25 5.03 11.29
N MET A 246 9.42 4.67 11.83
CA MET A 246 10.69 4.81 11.13
C MET A 246 10.75 3.91 9.89
N LEU A 247 10.35 2.65 10.02
CA LEU A 247 10.32 1.70 8.91
C LEU A 247 9.32 2.13 7.84
N TYR A 248 8.12 2.52 8.25
CA TYR A 248 7.09 2.99 7.32
C TYR A 248 7.56 4.21 6.54
N ALA A 249 8.17 5.20 7.21
CA ALA A 249 8.70 6.40 6.56
C ALA A 249 9.79 6.07 5.55
N ARG A 250 10.65 5.09 5.83
CA ARG A 250 11.74 4.73 4.94
C ARG A 250 11.35 3.80 3.80
N LEU A 251 10.42 2.88 4.03
CA LEU A 251 10.04 1.83 3.08
C LEU A 251 8.77 2.17 2.28
N ILE A 252 7.82 2.87 2.88
CA ILE A 252 6.52 3.13 2.25
C ILE A 252 6.40 4.60 1.85
N THR A 253 6.52 5.54 2.81
CA THR A 253 6.32 6.97 2.50
C THR A 253 7.29 7.46 1.45
N ARG A 254 8.55 7.03 1.51
CA ARG A 254 9.59 7.45 0.57
C ARG A 254 9.34 6.98 -0.86
N TYR A 255 8.73 5.80 -1.04
CA TYR A 255 8.51 5.21 -2.37
C TYR A 255 7.13 5.50 -2.94
N PHE A 256 6.10 5.45 -2.10
CA PHE A 256 4.69 5.53 -2.53
C PHE A 256 3.96 6.79 -2.04
N GLY A 257 4.61 7.66 -1.26
CA GLY A 257 4.00 8.89 -0.74
C GLY A 257 2.94 8.69 0.34
N MET A 258 2.62 7.45 0.68
CA MET A 258 1.60 7.15 1.69
C MET A 258 2.02 7.60 3.08
N THR A 259 1.10 8.17 3.84
CA THR A 259 1.33 8.62 5.21
C THR A 259 1.13 7.50 6.22
N TRP A 260 1.99 7.45 7.24
CA TRP A 260 1.83 6.49 8.33
C TRP A 260 0.57 6.80 9.16
N GLN A 261 -0.21 5.76 9.43
CA GLN A 261 -1.38 5.84 10.31
C GLN A 261 -1.14 5.04 11.59
N MET A 262 -1.69 5.54 12.69
CA MET A 262 -1.57 4.88 13.99
C MET A 262 -2.32 3.54 13.99
N PRO A 263 -1.67 2.39 14.29
CA PRO A 263 -2.31 1.07 14.25
C PRO A 263 -3.12 0.78 15.53
N TRP A 264 -4.20 1.53 15.76
CA TRP A 264 -5.02 1.44 16.97
C TRP A 264 -5.57 0.03 17.22
N GLY A 265 -5.98 -0.69 16.18
CA GLY A 265 -6.48 -2.06 16.29
C GLY A 265 -5.44 -3.03 16.82
N CYS A 266 -4.20 -2.96 16.31
CA CYS A 266 -3.11 -3.81 16.78
C CYS A 266 -2.73 -3.50 18.23
N LEU A 267 -2.71 -2.22 18.60
CA LEU A 267 -2.43 -1.80 19.98
C LEU A 267 -3.50 -2.32 20.96
N ALA A 268 -4.77 -2.22 20.59
CA ALA A 268 -5.86 -2.73 21.44
C ALA A 268 -5.75 -4.25 21.64
N VAL A 269 -5.44 -5.00 20.59
CA VAL A 269 -5.23 -6.46 20.69
C VAL A 269 -4.05 -6.78 21.61
N ILE A 270 -2.92 -6.09 21.47
CA ILE A 270 -1.73 -6.32 22.32
C ILE A 270 -2.06 -6.05 23.79
N VAL A 271 -2.74 -4.93 24.08
CA VAL A 271 -3.14 -4.58 25.46
C VAL A 271 -4.04 -5.66 26.05
N VAL A 272 -5.06 -6.12 25.32
CA VAL A 272 -5.97 -7.17 25.78
C VAL A 272 -5.24 -8.47 26.03
N VAL A 273 -4.39 -8.91 25.09
CA VAL A 273 -3.66 -10.19 25.22
C VAL A 273 -2.64 -10.18 26.36
N VAL A 274 -1.98 -9.05 26.62
CA VAL A 274 -0.97 -8.96 27.71
C VAL A 274 -1.61 -8.85 29.08
N LEU A 275 -2.81 -8.26 29.20
CA LEU A 275 -3.49 -8.06 30.47
C LEU A 275 -4.52 -9.16 30.80
N ALA A 276 -4.84 -10.06 29.88
CA ALA A 276 -5.72 -11.20 30.10
C ALA A 276 -4.98 -12.38 30.76
#